data_bdb62bd5d3ce9c71ff0ffe9d78e16fcf
#
_entry.id   bdb62bd5d3ce9c71ff0ffe9d78e16fcf
#
_cell.length_a   1.000
_cell.length_b   1.000
_cell.length_c   1.000
_cell.angle_alpha   90.00
_cell.angle_beta   90.00
_cell.angle_gamma   90.00
#
_symmetry.space_group_name_H-M   'P 1'
#
loop_
_entity.id
_entity.type
_entity.pdbx_description
1 polymer ?
#
loop_
_entity_poly.entity_id
_entity_poly.type
_entity_poly.pdbx_seq_one_letter_code
_entity_poly.pdbx_strand_id
1 'polypeptide(L)'
;ISKGFSSIPTEDEGGAYSVSVPGSVDGWQKILGKFGTISLSESLQPGIKLAEEGYPVSELISWAWSENESKLKFRKSGSELLNKNNKAPKEGEIIRLPELASSMYTISKEGPKAIYDGSISKKISDFIRSEGGWLDEEDLKNYKSFWTDPIKTNYRGYEVYECPPNGQGLAALIALNIIENLDLKQIEHGSSDFYHYLIEAIRIGFADTLWYVTDPSKSEIPIKNLLSKEYGKYRFNEIDKDSVIKTVSHNTFETKGDTVYITAIDKNGMGCSLINSTFQGFGSGLVVPETGIALQNRGALFSLDKKHPNYLEPNMRPFHTIIPAFITKDGKPWVSFGLMGGAMQ
;
A
#
# COMPACT_ATOMS: atom_id res chain seq x y z
N ILE A 1 -3.95 23.75 2.08
CA ILE A 1 -3.43 24.98 2.69
C ILE A 1 -4.51 26.07 2.68
N SER A 2 -5.13 26.40 1.53
CA SER A 2 -6.22 27.39 1.48
C SER A 2 -7.45 27.04 2.33
N LYS A 3 -7.63 25.76 2.69
CA LYS A 3 -8.70 25.25 3.55
C LYS A 3 -8.27 25.10 5.03
N GLY A 4 -7.05 25.53 5.40
CA GLY A 4 -6.57 25.52 6.80
C GLY A 4 -6.03 24.17 7.28
N PHE A 5 -5.89 23.16 6.41
CA PHE A 5 -5.34 21.87 6.79
C PHE A 5 -3.81 21.91 6.94
N SER A 6 -3.29 21.32 8.02
CA SER A 6 -1.85 21.07 8.23
C SER A 6 -1.38 19.75 7.57
N SER A 7 -2.29 18.81 7.34
CA SER A 7 -2.11 17.55 6.62
C SER A 7 -3.37 17.28 5.79
N ILE A 8 -3.27 16.37 4.82
CA ILE A 8 -4.42 15.95 4.02
C ILE A 8 -5.32 15.06 4.89
N PRO A 9 -6.61 15.39 5.08
CA PRO A 9 -7.54 14.56 5.84
C PRO A 9 -7.70 13.16 5.23
N THR A 10 -7.85 12.14 6.06
CA THR A 10 -7.89 10.74 5.64
C THR A 10 -9.31 10.18 5.54
N GLU A 11 -10.27 10.80 6.21
CA GLU A 11 -11.64 10.32 6.34
C GLU A 11 -12.62 11.47 6.61
N ASP A 12 -13.89 11.15 6.82
CA ASP A 12 -14.99 12.08 7.12
C ASP A 12 -15.17 13.18 6.05
N GLU A 13 -15.41 14.42 6.45
CA GLU A 13 -15.66 15.56 5.55
C GLU A 13 -14.49 15.89 4.62
N GLY A 14 -13.29 15.49 4.97
CA GLY A 14 -12.08 15.76 4.19
C GLY A 14 -11.55 14.54 3.44
N GLY A 15 -12.12 13.35 3.61
CA GLY A 15 -11.61 12.09 3.05
C GLY A 15 -11.43 12.10 1.54
N ALA A 16 -12.28 12.82 0.82
CA ALA A 16 -12.21 12.95 -0.64
C ALA A 16 -10.90 13.60 -1.15
N TYR A 17 -10.23 14.40 -0.32
CA TYR A 17 -8.93 15.01 -0.69
C TYR A 17 -7.77 14.01 -0.68
N SER A 18 -7.92 12.91 0.03
CA SER A 18 -6.89 11.87 0.11
C SER A 18 -7.03 10.80 -0.98
N VAL A 19 -8.11 10.80 -1.73
CA VAL A 19 -8.31 9.84 -2.81
C VAL A 19 -7.42 10.18 -4.00
N SER A 20 -6.59 9.22 -4.41
CA SER A 20 -5.84 9.27 -5.66
C SER A 20 -6.34 8.19 -6.62
N VAL A 21 -5.91 8.21 -7.88
CA VAL A 21 -6.37 7.27 -8.90
C VAL A 21 -6.16 5.82 -8.46
N PRO A 22 -7.21 4.96 -8.42
CA PRO A 22 -7.06 3.55 -8.08
C PRO A 22 -6.35 2.81 -9.22
N GLY A 23 -5.19 2.20 -8.92
CA GLY A 23 -4.35 1.60 -9.95
C GLY A 23 -4.44 0.07 -10.11
N SER A 24 -5.15 -0.61 -9.21
CA SER A 24 -5.11 -2.06 -9.08
C SER A 24 -5.54 -2.80 -10.35
N VAL A 25 -6.64 -2.39 -10.98
CA VAL A 25 -7.21 -3.14 -12.12
C VAL A 25 -6.30 -3.09 -13.35
N ASP A 26 -5.68 -1.95 -13.65
CA ASP A 26 -4.70 -1.86 -14.74
C ASP A 26 -3.44 -2.69 -14.42
N GLY A 27 -3.00 -2.69 -13.17
CA GLY A 27 -1.91 -3.53 -12.69
C GLY A 27 -2.21 -5.03 -12.87
N TRP A 28 -3.38 -5.48 -12.44
CA TRP A 28 -3.80 -6.89 -12.60
C TRP A 28 -3.83 -7.31 -14.08
N GLN A 29 -4.41 -6.48 -14.94
CA GLN A 29 -4.46 -6.75 -16.38
C GLN A 29 -3.04 -6.87 -16.98
N LYS A 30 -2.12 -6.00 -16.58
CA LYS A 30 -0.74 -6.03 -17.09
C LYS A 30 0.05 -7.23 -16.60
N ILE A 31 -0.09 -7.60 -15.32
CA ILE A 31 0.57 -8.79 -14.77
C ILE A 31 0.05 -10.04 -15.47
N LEU A 32 -1.25 -10.20 -15.59
CA LEU A 32 -1.86 -11.34 -16.28
C LEU A 32 -1.50 -11.36 -17.77
N GLY A 33 -1.50 -10.22 -18.43
CA GLY A 33 -1.12 -10.15 -19.85
C GLY A 33 0.32 -10.51 -20.16
N LYS A 34 1.24 -10.37 -19.19
CA LYS A 34 2.67 -10.69 -19.37
C LYS A 34 3.04 -12.10 -18.86
N PHE A 35 2.49 -12.50 -17.75
CA PHE A 35 2.90 -13.72 -17.04
C PHE A 35 1.75 -14.71 -16.79
N GLY A 36 0.49 -14.26 -16.95
CA GLY A 36 -0.67 -15.09 -16.64
C GLY A 36 -0.94 -16.16 -17.69
N THR A 37 -1.54 -17.25 -17.24
CA THR A 37 -2.06 -18.33 -18.08
C THR A 37 -3.58 -18.30 -18.17
N ILE A 38 -4.25 -17.45 -17.38
CA ILE A 38 -5.68 -17.22 -17.37
C ILE A 38 -5.98 -15.74 -17.57
N SER A 39 -7.17 -15.41 -18.03
CA SER A 39 -7.62 -14.03 -18.25
C SER A 39 -8.00 -13.32 -16.94
N LEU A 40 -8.07 -11.98 -16.98
CA LEU A 40 -8.64 -11.20 -15.87
C LEU A 40 -10.08 -11.63 -15.57
N SER A 41 -10.87 -11.90 -16.60
CA SER A 41 -12.25 -12.39 -16.45
C SER A 41 -12.30 -13.68 -15.65
N GLU A 42 -11.46 -14.67 -15.99
CA GLU A 42 -11.40 -15.94 -15.25
C GLU A 42 -10.90 -15.75 -13.82
N SER A 43 -9.89 -14.89 -13.61
CA SER A 43 -9.35 -14.60 -12.29
C SER A 43 -10.36 -13.97 -11.33
N LEU A 44 -11.30 -13.18 -11.85
CA LEU A 44 -12.30 -12.50 -11.05
C LEU A 44 -13.51 -13.40 -10.68
N GLN A 45 -13.75 -14.52 -11.39
CA GLN A 45 -14.94 -15.34 -11.17
C GLN A 45 -15.10 -15.82 -9.72
N PRO A 46 -14.06 -16.33 -9.02
CA PRO A 46 -14.21 -16.72 -7.63
C PRO A 46 -14.64 -15.57 -6.72
N GLY A 47 -14.06 -14.38 -6.92
CA GLY A 47 -14.41 -13.18 -6.15
C GLY A 47 -15.83 -12.71 -6.41
N ILE A 48 -16.28 -12.70 -7.68
CA ILE A 48 -17.66 -12.37 -8.07
C ILE A 48 -18.63 -13.32 -7.36
N LYS A 49 -18.37 -14.63 -7.44
CA LYS A 49 -19.21 -15.65 -6.80
C LYS A 49 -19.30 -15.45 -5.28
N LEU A 50 -18.18 -15.20 -4.61
CA LEU A 50 -18.17 -14.94 -3.16
C LEU A 50 -18.93 -13.67 -2.78
N ALA A 51 -18.79 -12.62 -3.56
CA ALA A 51 -19.51 -11.37 -3.30
C ALA A 51 -21.03 -11.52 -3.53
N GLU A 52 -21.45 -12.30 -4.53
CA GLU A 52 -22.85 -12.52 -4.90
C GLU A 52 -23.54 -13.53 -3.96
N GLU A 53 -22.95 -14.72 -3.79
CA GLU A 53 -23.53 -15.81 -2.97
C GLU A 53 -23.30 -15.59 -1.47
N GLY A 54 -22.27 -14.84 -1.12
CA GLY A 54 -21.84 -14.55 0.25
C GLY A 54 -20.79 -15.53 0.76
N TYR A 55 -20.10 -15.11 1.81
CA TYR A 55 -19.07 -15.87 2.48
C TYR A 55 -19.12 -15.64 4.00
N PRO A 56 -18.69 -16.62 4.83
CA PRO A 56 -18.64 -16.45 6.28
C PRO A 56 -17.48 -15.53 6.65
N VAL A 57 -17.77 -14.55 7.51
CA VAL A 57 -16.74 -13.61 8.00
C VAL A 57 -15.94 -14.27 9.12
N SER A 58 -14.61 -14.20 9.04
CA SER A 58 -13.73 -14.70 10.10
C SER A 58 -13.68 -13.75 11.30
N GLU A 59 -13.23 -14.25 12.46
CA GLU A 59 -13.10 -13.47 13.70
C GLU A 59 -12.29 -12.19 13.49
N LEU A 60 -11.09 -12.30 12.94
CA LEU A 60 -10.20 -11.16 12.70
C LEU A 60 -10.80 -10.13 11.74
N ILE A 61 -11.45 -10.59 10.67
CA ILE A 61 -12.11 -9.71 9.70
C ILE A 61 -13.34 -9.03 10.33
N SER A 62 -14.12 -9.73 11.14
CA SER A 62 -15.24 -9.15 11.90
C SER A 62 -14.76 -8.03 12.81
N TRP A 63 -13.68 -8.26 13.54
CA TRP A 63 -13.08 -7.25 14.41
C TRP A 63 -12.59 -6.04 13.61
N ALA A 64 -11.81 -6.25 12.54
CA ALA A 64 -11.28 -5.17 11.69
C ALA A 64 -12.41 -4.36 11.03
N TRP A 65 -13.50 -5.02 10.64
CA TRP A 65 -14.67 -4.36 10.09
C TRP A 65 -15.39 -3.49 11.12
N SER A 66 -15.53 -4.01 12.36
CA SER A 66 -16.17 -3.29 13.46
C SER A 66 -15.41 -2.01 13.85
N GLU A 67 -14.08 -2.03 13.81
CA GLU A 67 -13.25 -0.84 14.05
C GLU A 67 -13.50 0.28 13.02
N ASN A 68 -14.01 -0.05 11.85
CA ASN A 68 -14.28 0.89 10.76
C ASN A 68 -15.79 1.13 10.52
N GLU A 69 -16.68 0.60 11.37
CA GLU A 69 -18.13 0.71 11.20
C GLU A 69 -18.60 2.17 11.16
N SER A 70 -18.09 3.02 12.06
CA SER A 70 -18.43 4.45 12.11
C SER A 70 -18.02 5.17 10.83
N LYS A 71 -16.83 4.89 10.32
CA LYS A 71 -16.32 5.43 9.05
C LYS A 71 -17.22 5.08 7.88
N LEU A 72 -17.62 3.81 7.75
CA LEU A 72 -18.54 3.37 6.69
C LEU A 72 -19.91 4.01 6.82
N LYS A 73 -20.40 4.25 8.03
CA LYS A 73 -21.70 4.90 8.27
C LYS A 73 -21.73 6.40 8.00
N PHE A 74 -20.57 7.04 7.86
CA PHE A 74 -20.49 8.47 7.65
C PHE A 74 -21.18 8.92 6.34
N ARG A 75 -21.15 8.07 5.30
CA ARG A 75 -21.93 8.26 4.08
C ARG A 75 -22.95 7.14 3.89
N LYS A 76 -24.11 7.47 3.30
CA LYS A 76 -25.17 6.49 3.06
C LYS A 76 -24.70 5.30 2.23
N SER A 77 -23.86 5.52 1.22
CA SER A 77 -23.35 4.45 0.35
C SER A 77 -22.42 3.46 1.08
N GLY A 78 -21.84 3.81 2.21
CA GLY A 78 -21.07 2.86 3.02
C GLY A 78 -21.89 1.67 3.53
N SER A 79 -23.24 1.79 3.55
CA SER A 79 -24.14 0.66 3.85
C SER A 79 -24.00 -0.52 2.88
N GLU A 80 -23.47 -0.30 1.68
CA GLU A 80 -23.19 -1.35 0.68
C GLU A 80 -22.11 -2.34 1.19
N LEU A 81 -21.28 -1.91 2.14
CA LEU A 81 -20.28 -2.74 2.79
C LEU A 81 -20.64 -3.13 4.23
N LEU A 82 -21.89 -2.98 4.63
CA LEU A 82 -22.39 -3.38 5.93
C LEU A 82 -23.45 -4.48 5.79
N ASN A 83 -23.78 -5.17 6.88
CA ASN A 83 -24.84 -6.16 6.85
C ASN A 83 -26.24 -5.50 6.74
N LYS A 84 -27.27 -6.31 6.56
CA LYS A 84 -28.67 -5.86 6.42
C LYS A 84 -29.20 -4.99 7.57
N ASN A 85 -28.52 -5.00 8.72
CA ASN A 85 -28.85 -4.16 9.87
C ASN A 85 -28.00 -2.88 9.92
N ASN A 86 -27.28 -2.57 8.86
CA ASN A 86 -26.34 -1.45 8.75
C ASN A 86 -25.27 -1.47 9.86
N LYS A 87 -24.69 -2.67 10.08
CA LYS A 87 -23.61 -2.91 11.04
C LYS A 87 -22.50 -3.73 10.41
N ALA A 88 -21.32 -3.66 10.99
CA ALA A 88 -20.25 -4.59 10.67
C ALA A 88 -20.73 -6.04 10.86
N PRO A 89 -20.40 -6.95 9.93
CA PRO A 89 -20.80 -8.35 10.05
C PRO A 89 -20.05 -9.01 11.21
N LYS A 90 -20.74 -9.89 11.94
CA LYS A 90 -20.17 -10.68 13.03
C LYS A 90 -19.42 -11.90 12.49
N GLU A 91 -18.55 -12.46 13.33
CA GLU A 91 -17.93 -13.76 13.05
C GLU A 91 -18.96 -14.81 12.67
N GLY A 92 -18.68 -15.56 11.61
CA GLY A 92 -19.57 -16.57 11.04
C GLY A 92 -20.80 -16.04 10.29
N GLU A 93 -21.08 -14.74 10.34
CA GLU A 93 -22.17 -14.14 9.56
C GLU A 93 -21.85 -14.22 8.07
N ILE A 94 -22.86 -14.58 7.26
CA ILE A 94 -22.73 -14.59 5.79
C ILE A 94 -22.97 -13.17 5.28
N ILE A 95 -21.90 -12.54 4.80
CA ILE A 95 -21.97 -11.22 4.14
C ILE A 95 -22.11 -11.40 2.62
N ARG A 96 -22.98 -10.61 2.00
CA ARG A 96 -23.13 -10.48 0.54
C ARG A 96 -22.88 -9.05 0.15
N LEU A 97 -22.21 -8.86 -0.98
CA LEU A 97 -21.80 -7.56 -1.52
C LEU A 97 -22.23 -7.47 -2.99
N PRO A 98 -23.53 -7.40 -3.27
CA PRO A 98 -24.05 -7.51 -4.64
C PRO A 98 -23.60 -6.36 -5.55
N GLU A 99 -23.43 -5.14 -5.02
CA GLU A 99 -22.94 -3.99 -5.77
C GLU A 99 -21.47 -4.21 -6.18
N LEU A 100 -20.65 -4.76 -5.27
CA LEU A 100 -19.27 -5.12 -5.56
C LEU A 100 -19.19 -6.26 -6.58
N ALA A 101 -20.06 -7.28 -6.47
CA ALA A 101 -20.17 -8.36 -7.46
C ALA A 101 -20.48 -7.81 -8.85
N SER A 102 -21.43 -6.89 -8.96
CA SER A 102 -21.79 -6.21 -10.22
C SER A 102 -20.63 -5.43 -10.81
N SER A 103 -19.89 -4.68 -9.97
CA SER A 103 -18.68 -3.96 -10.40
C SER A 103 -17.59 -4.89 -10.90
N MET A 104 -17.31 -5.97 -10.16
CA MET A 104 -16.33 -6.97 -10.56
C MET A 104 -16.76 -7.69 -11.86
N TYR A 105 -18.04 -7.97 -12.03
CA TYR A 105 -18.56 -8.53 -13.27
C TYR A 105 -18.36 -7.58 -14.46
N THR A 106 -18.64 -6.28 -14.29
CA THR A 106 -18.38 -5.26 -15.31
C THR A 106 -16.89 -5.23 -15.69
N ILE A 107 -16.01 -5.22 -14.67
CA ILE A 107 -14.55 -5.28 -14.90
C ILE A 107 -14.16 -6.58 -15.63
N SER A 108 -14.79 -7.71 -15.33
CA SER A 108 -14.50 -8.98 -16.00
C SER A 108 -14.84 -8.98 -17.48
N LYS A 109 -15.80 -8.16 -17.90
CA LYS A 109 -16.27 -8.02 -19.30
C LYS A 109 -15.51 -6.94 -20.07
N GLU A 110 -15.29 -5.79 -19.45
CA GLU A 110 -14.75 -4.59 -20.09
C GLU A 110 -13.25 -4.40 -19.82
N GLY A 111 -12.68 -5.20 -18.88
CA GLY A 111 -11.31 -5.02 -18.42
C GLY A 111 -11.09 -3.68 -17.70
N PRO A 112 -9.87 -3.13 -17.77
CA PRO A 112 -9.53 -1.85 -17.14
C PRO A 112 -10.40 -0.68 -17.61
N LYS A 113 -10.96 -0.75 -18.82
CA LYS A 113 -11.83 0.30 -19.36
C LYS A 113 -13.00 0.61 -18.42
N ALA A 114 -13.56 -0.40 -17.74
CA ALA A 114 -14.65 -0.22 -16.78
C ALA A 114 -14.35 0.86 -15.73
N ILE A 115 -13.11 0.86 -15.21
CA ILE A 115 -12.64 1.76 -14.14
C ILE A 115 -12.10 3.08 -14.67
N TYR A 116 -11.46 3.08 -15.86
CA TYR A 116 -10.68 4.23 -16.31
C TYR A 116 -11.33 5.06 -17.43
N ASP A 117 -12.27 4.50 -18.19
CA ASP A 117 -12.96 5.20 -19.30
C ASP A 117 -14.34 4.59 -19.56
N GLY A 118 -15.05 4.15 -18.53
CA GLY A 118 -16.36 3.47 -18.61
C GLY A 118 -17.36 3.96 -17.58
N SER A 119 -18.39 3.14 -17.35
CA SER A 119 -19.50 3.52 -16.45
C SER A 119 -19.07 3.70 -15.00
N ILE A 120 -18.08 2.92 -14.53
CA ILE A 120 -17.57 3.00 -13.16
C ILE A 120 -16.70 4.26 -13.00
N SER A 121 -15.90 4.66 -14.01
CA SER A 121 -15.10 5.88 -13.94
C SER A 121 -15.99 7.11 -13.72
N LYS A 122 -17.08 7.20 -14.43
CA LYS A 122 -18.05 8.29 -14.26
C LYS A 122 -18.63 8.31 -12.84
N LYS A 123 -19.07 7.15 -12.30
CA LYS A 123 -19.58 7.07 -10.93
C LYS A 123 -18.54 7.51 -9.89
N ILE A 124 -17.27 7.11 -10.06
CA ILE A 124 -16.16 7.54 -9.17
C ILE A 124 -15.99 9.05 -9.24
N SER A 125 -15.86 9.61 -10.43
CA SER A 125 -15.64 11.04 -10.63
C SER A 125 -16.79 11.87 -10.08
N ASP A 126 -18.03 11.56 -10.46
CA ASP A 126 -19.22 12.29 -10.01
C ASP A 126 -19.32 12.27 -8.47
N PHE A 127 -19.08 11.11 -7.85
CA PHE A 127 -19.15 10.96 -6.41
C PHE A 127 -18.04 11.76 -5.71
N ILE A 128 -16.79 11.63 -6.13
CA ILE A 128 -15.68 12.39 -5.53
C ILE A 128 -15.88 13.90 -5.67
N ARG A 129 -16.37 14.36 -6.82
CA ARG A 129 -16.71 15.78 -7.03
C ARG A 129 -17.83 16.24 -6.10
N SER A 130 -18.86 15.41 -5.88
CA SER A 130 -19.95 15.74 -4.95
C SER A 130 -19.48 15.83 -3.49
N GLU A 131 -18.44 15.08 -3.13
CA GLU A 131 -17.76 15.12 -1.83
C GLU A 131 -16.70 16.25 -1.72
N GLY A 132 -16.56 17.07 -2.76
CA GLY A 132 -15.61 18.19 -2.80
C GLY A 132 -14.17 17.81 -3.11
N GLY A 133 -13.92 16.59 -3.54
CA GLY A 133 -12.60 16.10 -3.96
C GLY A 133 -12.19 16.58 -5.35
N TRP A 134 -11.01 16.16 -5.80
CA TRP A 134 -10.38 16.68 -7.02
C TRP A 134 -10.40 15.69 -8.19
N LEU A 135 -10.41 14.40 -7.89
CA LEU A 135 -10.34 13.33 -8.91
C LEU A 135 -11.50 13.45 -9.90
N ASP A 136 -11.19 13.40 -11.19
CA ASP A 136 -12.17 13.44 -12.26
C ASP A 136 -11.95 12.33 -13.31
N GLU A 137 -12.81 12.31 -14.36
CA GLU A 137 -12.75 11.30 -15.41
C GLU A 137 -11.46 11.40 -16.22
N GLU A 138 -10.87 12.59 -16.39
CA GLU A 138 -9.63 12.77 -17.13
C GLU A 138 -8.44 12.19 -16.36
N ASP A 139 -8.40 12.36 -15.03
CA ASP A 139 -7.40 11.74 -14.17
C ASP A 139 -7.44 10.22 -14.28
N LEU A 140 -8.65 9.64 -14.25
CA LEU A 140 -8.84 8.20 -14.41
C LEU A 140 -8.37 7.72 -15.78
N LYS A 141 -8.81 8.39 -16.85
CA LYS A 141 -8.49 8.04 -18.24
C LYS A 141 -7.00 8.13 -18.57
N ASN A 142 -6.31 9.09 -17.97
CA ASN A 142 -4.88 9.30 -18.18
C ASN A 142 -4.00 8.34 -17.35
N TYR A 143 -4.60 7.61 -16.39
CA TYR A 143 -3.84 6.69 -15.56
C TYR A 143 -3.29 5.51 -16.37
N LYS A 144 -2.02 5.18 -16.09
CA LYS A 144 -1.36 3.99 -16.63
C LYS A 144 -0.40 3.43 -15.59
N SER A 145 -0.49 2.16 -15.30
CA SER A 145 0.58 1.45 -14.58
C SER A 145 1.79 1.26 -15.51
N PHE A 146 2.95 1.05 -14.93
CA PHE A 146 4.18 0.80 -15.70
C PHE A 146 5.00 -0.30 -15.04
N TRP A 147 5.83 -0.93 -15.84
CA TRP A 147 6.82 -1.87 -15.37
C TRP A 147 8.04 -1.10 -14.87
N THR A 148 8.64 -1.62 -13.81
CA THR A 148 9.88 -1.08 -13.26
C THR A 148 10.76 -2.22 -12.78
N ASP A 149 12.07 -2.01 -12.79
CA ASP A 149 13.01 -2.96 -12.20
C ASP A 149 13.01 -2.80 -10.68
N PRO A 150 13.10 -3.90 -9.93
CA PRO A 150 13.19 -3.83 -8.48
C PRO A 150 14.53 -3.22 -8.05
N ILE A 151 14.54 -2.55 -6.91
CA ILE A 151 15.75 -2.20 -6.19
C ILE A 151 16.18 -3.37 -5.30
N LYS A 152 17.48 -3.47 -5.00
CA LYS A 152 17.98 -4.57 -4.19
C LYS A 152 19.20 -4.20 -3.37
N THR A 153 19.45 -4.99 -2.32
CA THR A 153 20.73 -5.05 -1.63
C THR A 153 21.15 -6.49 -1.38
N ASN A 154 22.46 -6.72 -1.25
CA ASN A 154 22.96 -7.98 -0.72
C ASN A 154 23.03 -7.88 0.80
N TYR A 155 22.44 -8.84 1.50
CA TYR A 155 22.54 -8.98 2.95
C TYR A 155 23.08 -10.35 3.28
N ARG A 156 24.36 -10.42 3.70
CA ARG A 156 25.02 -11.67 4.13
C ARG A 156 24.92 -12.80 3.13
N GLY A 157 25.05 -12.50 1.84
CA GLY A 157 25.00 -13.48 0.75
C GLY A 157 23.59 -13.75 0.18
N TYR A 158 22.57 -13.09 0.69
CA TYR A 158 21.22 -13.11 0.12
C TYR A 158 20.94 -11.80 -0.60
N GLU A 159 20.35 -11.87 -1.79
CA GLU A 159 19.86 -10.67 -2.48
C GLU A 159 18.41 -10.43 -2.08
N VAL A 160 18.13 -9.28 -1.49
CA VAL A 160 16.80 -8.84 -1.06
C VAL A 160 16.28 -7.79 -2.03
N TYR A 161 15.13 -8.05 -2.62
CA TYR A 161 14.50 -7.22 -3.64
C TYR A 161 13.25 -6.56 -3.10
N GLU A 162 13.06 -5.30 -3.47
CA GLU A 162 11.90 -4.48 -3.13
C GLU A 162 11.42 -3.67 -4.33
N CYS A 163 10.16 -3.23 -4.28
CA CYS A 163 9.66 -2.25 -5.22
C CYS A 163 10.43 -0.91 -5.07
N PRO A 164 10.78 -0.25 -6.19
CA PRO A 164 11.46 1.03 -6.12
C PRO A 164 10.53 2.16 -5.63
N PRO A 165 11.05 3.36 -5.37
CA PRO A 165 10.24 4.55 -5.16
C PRO A 165 9.21 4.76 -6.31
N ASN A 166 8.06 5.22 -5.99
CA ASN A 166 7.54 5.94 -4.80
C ASN A 166 7.17 5.04 -3.59
N GLY A 167 7.53 3.75 -3.61
CA GLY A 167 7.31 2.80 -2.51
C GLY A 167 8.33 2.93 -1.38
N GLN A 168 7.94 2.52 -0.17
CA GLN A 168 8.79 2.57 1.03
C GLN A 168 9.79 1.42 1.16
N GLY A 169 9.86 0.48 0.22
CA GLY A 169 10.78 -0.68 0.27
C GLY A 169 12.25 -0.30 0.46
N LEU A 170 12.61 0.93 0.07
CA LEU A 170 13.93 1.49 0.33
C LEU A 170 14.30 1.48 1.83
N ALA A 171 13.34 1.69 2.75
CA ALA A 171 13.57 1.68 4.19
C ALA A 171 14.11 0.33 4.68
N ALA A 172 13.50 -0.76 4.22
CA ALA A 172 13.94 -2.11 4.57
C ALA A 172 15.36 -2.40 4.08
N LEU A 173 15.68 -2.03 2.83
CA LEU A 173 17.00 -2.25 2.26
C LEU A 173 18.10 -1.39 2.94
N ILE A 174 17.79 -0.15 3.30
CA ILE A 174 18.70 0.71 4.10
C ILE A 174 18.91 0.08 5.47
N ALA A 175 17.87 -0.32 6.17
CA ALA A 175 17.97 -0.96 7.49
C ALA A 175 18.81 -2.24 7.44
N LEU A 176 18.67 -3.06 6.41
CA LEU A 176 19.52 -4.26 6.21
C LEU A 176 21.00 -3.88 6.01
N ASN A 177 21.30 -2.83 5.24
CA ASN A 177 22.67 -2.37 5.06
C ASN A 177 23.29 -1.80 6.34
N ILE A 178 22.47 -1.19 7.19
CA ILE A 178 22.90 -0.71 8.51
C ILE A 178 23.21 -1.89 9.42
N ILE A 179 22.23 -2.81 9.59
CA ILE A 179 22.36 -3.92 10.54
C ILE A 179 23.40 -4.97 10.11
N GLU A 180 23.80 -5.01 8.85
CA GLU A 180 24.86 -5.90 8.36
C GLU A 180 26.20 -5.65 9.07
N ASN A 181 26.43 -4.43 9.57
CA ASN A 181 27.64 -4.06 10.30
C ASN A 181 27.66 -4.59 11.75
N LEU A 182 26.54 -5.10 12.25
CA LEU A 182 26.44 -5.70 13.57
C LEU A 182 27.00 -7.13 13.56
N ASP A 183 27.90 -7.46 14.50
CA ASP A 183 28.32 -8.84 14.70
C ASP A 183 27.28 -9.61 15.51
N LEU A 184 26.39 -10.30 14.80
CA LEU A 184 25.30 -11.08 15.41
C LEU A 184 25.79 -12.24 16.30
N LYS A 185 27.08 -12.64 16.22
CA LYS A 185 27.62 -13.71 17.08
C LYS A 185 27.85 -13.22 18.52
N GLN A 186 27.95 -11.91 18.71
CA GLN A 186 28.17 -11.29 20.01
C GLN A 186 26.87 -10.85 20.70
N ILE A 187 25.73 -11.03 20.05
CA ILE A 187 24.43 -10.56 20.56
C ILE A 187 23.47 -11.74 20.61
N GLU A 188 22.90 -11.97 21.79
CA GLU A 188 21.89 -12.99 21.98
C GLU A 188 20.62 -12.63 21.23
N HIS A 189 20.12 -13.56 20.41
CA HIS A 189 18.86 -13.40 19.66
C HIS A 189 17.70 -13.17 20.64
N GLY A 190 16.92 -12.12 20.39
CA GLY A 190 15.79 -11.75 21.25
C GLY A 190 16.15 -10.95 22.50
N SER A 191 17.45 -10.63 22.72
CA SER A 191 17.87 -9.74 23.79
C SER A 191 17.45 -8.28 23.56
N SER A 192 17.53 -7.45 24.59
CA SER A 192 17.31 -6.01 24.49
C SER A 192 18.24 -5.36 23.47
N ASP A 193 19.52 -5.74 23.47
CA ASP A 193 20.51 -5.24 22.51
C ASP A 193 20.16 -5.62 21.08
N PHE A 194 19.69 -6.86 20.85
CA PHE A 194 19.24 -7.31 19.54
C PHE A 194 18.09 -6.43 19.00
N TYR A 195 17.07 -6.21 19.80
CA TYR A 195 15.94 -5.36 19.39
C TYR A 195 16.33 -3.89 19.30
N HIS A 196 17.22 -3.39 20.18
CA HIS A 196 17.70 -2.03 20.12
C HIS A 196 18.32 -1.71 18.75
N TYR A 197 19.29 -2.50 18.30
CA TYR A 197 19.94 -2.28 16.99
C TYR A 197 18.96 -2.42 15.82
N LEU A 198 18.02 -3.38 15.86
CA LEU A 198 17.01 -3.54 14.82
C LEU A 198 16.09 -2.33 14.74
N ILE A 199 15.59 -1.85 15.88
CA ILE A 199 14.68 -0.71 15.95
C ILE A 199 15.39 0.56 15.45
N GLU A 200 16.63 0.83 15.91
CA GLU A 200 17.37 2.00 15.47
C GLU A 200 17.69 1.96 13.97
N ALA A 201 18.08 0.81 13.42
CA ALA A 201 18.31 0.66 11.99
C ALA A 201 17.04 0.91 11.15
N ILE A 202 15.89 0.40 11.62
CA ILE A 202 14.59 0.65 10.96
C ILE A 202 14.21 2.13 11.07
N ARG A 203 14.36 2.77 12.23
CA ARG A 203 14.09 4.20 12.42
C ARG A 203 14.91 5.07 11.49
N ILE A 204 16.19 4.76 11.32
CA ILE A 204 17.08 5.47 10.39
C ILE A 204 16.63 5.23 8.94
N GLY A 205 16.36 3.98 8.56
CA GLY A 205 15.87 3.64 7.22
C GLY A 205 14.59 4.38 6.87
N PHE A 206 13.65 4.48 7.81
CA PHE A 206 12.43 5.27 7.61
C PHE A 206 12.68 6.77 7.54
N ALA A 207 13.58 7.32 8.35
CA ALA A 207 13.90 8.75 8.29
C ALA A 207 14.40 9.15 6.91
N ASP A 208 15.33 8.37 6.35
CA ASP A 208 15.84 8.60 5.01
C ASP A 208 14.75 8.41 3.94
N THR A 209 13.97 7.34 4.07
CA THR A 209 12.91 7.04 3.09
C THR A 209 11.82 8.10 3.08
N LEU A 210 11.36 8.55 4.22
CA LEU A 210 10.32 9.59 4.32
C LEU A 210 10.78 10.93 3.76
N TRP A 211 12.08 11.21 3.79
CA TRP A 211 12.63 12.43 3.21
C TRP A 211 12.86 12.31 1.71
N TYR A 212 13.50 11.24 1.24
CA TYR A 212 13.95 11.12 -0.14
C TYR A 212 12.90 10.54 -1.08
N VAL A 213 11.97 9.69 -0.59
CA VAL A 213 11.03 8.99 -1.47
C VAL A 213 9.90 9.90 -1.91
N THR A 214 9.78 10.03 -3.21
CA THR A 214 8.76 10.78 -3.93
C THR A 214 8.48 10.11 -5.27
N ASP A 215 7.65 10.70 -6.12
CA ASP A 215 7.47 10.27 -7.50
C ASP A 215 8.78 10.45 -8.30
N PRO A 216 9.41 9.35 -8.81
CA PRO A 216 10.66 9.46 -9.55
C PRO A 216 10.56 10.26 -10.85
N SER A 217 9.37 10.50 -11.36
CA SER A 217 9.15 11.36 -12.54
C SER A 217 9.29 12.86 -12.22
N LYS A 218 9.29 13.22 -10.92
CA LYS A 218 9.32 14.61 -10.44
C LYS A 218 10.64 15.00 -9.80
N SER A 219 11.34 14.05 -9.18
CA SER A 219 12.60 14.31 -8.48
C SER A 219 13.54 13.11 -8.55
N GLU A 220 14.82 13.37 -8.71
CA GLU A 220 15.85 12.33 -8.64
C GLU A 220 16.05 11.87 -7.20
N ILE A 221 15.96 10.56 -7.00
CA ILE A 221 16.17 9.91 -5.70
C ILE A 221 17.54 9.24 -5.71
N PRO A 222 18.44 9.54 -4.75
CA PRO A 222 19.82 9.04 -4.77
C PRO A 222 19.91 7.57 -4.31
N ILE A 223 19.18 6.66 -4.97
CA ILE A 223 19.05 5.24 -4.58
C ILE A 223 20.40 4.55 -4.44
N LYS A 224 21.34 4.79 -5.37
CA LYS A 224 22.67 4.19 -5.32
C LYS A 224 23.44 4.57 -4.05
N ASN A 225 23.33 5.82 -3.65
CA ASN A 225 24.02 6.32 -2.46
C ASN A 225 23.38 5.74 -1.19
N LEU A 226 22.05 5.80 -1.11
CA LEU A 226 21.29 5.31 0.04
C LEU A 226 21.45 3.79 0.25
N LEU A 227 21.65 3.03 -0.83
CA LEU A 227 21.87 1.57 -0.79
C LEU A 227 23.35 1.17 -0.82
N SER A 228 24.28 2.12 -0.75
CA SER A 228 25.69 1.77 -0.67
C SER A 228 26.05 1.19 0.71
N LYS A 229 27.02 0.27 0.74
CA LYS A 229 27.50 -0.33 2.00
C LYS A 229 28.23 0.70 2.87
N GLU A 230 28.89 1.66 2.24
CA GLU A 230 29.54 2.80 2.89
C GLU A 230 28.51 3.65 3.64
N TYR A 231 27.37 3.94 3.01
CA TYR A 231 26.29 4.66 3.67
C TYR A 231 25.70 3.87 4.83
N GLY A 232 25.43 2.58 4.64
CA GLY A 232 24.97 1.70 5.72
C GLY A 232 25.89 1.69 6.92
N LYS A 233 27.22 1.63 6.69
CA LYS A 233 28.24 1.71 7.74
C LYS A 233 28.27 3.09 8.41
N TYR A 234 28.17 4.16 7.64
CA TYR A 234 28.11 5.52 8.18
C TYR A 234 26.92 5.66 9.14
N ARG A 235 25.72 5.25 8.72
CA ARG A 235 24.50 5.32 9.53
C ARG A 235 24.54 4.38 10.74
N PHE A 236 25.17 3.20 10.61
CA PHE A 236 25.39 2.30 11.75
C PHE A 236 26.19 2.95 12.90
N ASN A 237 27.18 3.76 12.57
CA ASN A 237 28.00 4.46 13.56
C ASN A 237 27.24 5.57 14.32
N GLU A 238 26.04 5.92 13.90
CA GLU A 238 25.16 6.85 14.63
C GLU A 238 24.37 6.14 15.75
N ILE A 239 24.32 4.80 15.74
CA ILE A 239 23.63 4.01 16.76
C ILE A 239 24.53 3.91 17.99
N ASP A 240 24.09 4.52 19.08
CA ASP A 240 24.71 4.37 20.39
C ASP A 240 24.14 3.10 21.06
N LYS A 241 25.04 2.25 21.59
CA LYS A 241 24.63 0.99 22.22
C LYS A 241 23.75 1.20 23.46
N ASP A 242 24.00 2.25 24.22
CA ASP A 242 23.43 2.47 25.55
C ASP A 242 22.30 3.52 25.56
N SER A 243 22.02 4.16 24.42
CA SER A 243 20.99 5.18 24.32
C SER A 243 20.28 5.19 22.96
N VAL A 244 19.00 5.57 22.97
CA VAL A 244 18.20 5.76 21.74
C VAL A 244 18.61 7.07 21.05
N ILE A 245 18.61 7.07 19.72
CA ILE A 245 18.81 8.30 18.94
C ILE A 245 17.62 9.23 19.25
N LYS A 246 17.89 10.36 19.91
CA LYS A 246 16.85 11.29 20.38
C LYS A 246 16.02 11.90 19.25
N THR A 247 16.66 12.18 18.13
CA THR A 247 16.02 12.79 16.97
C THR A 247 16.56 12.12 15.71
N VAL A 248 15.84 11.11 15.22
CA VAL A 248 15.99 10.70 13.83
C VAL A 248 15.13 11.69 13.07
N SER A 249 15.73 12.58 12.31
CA SER A 249 15.03 13.63 11.59
C SER A 249 13.98 13.02 10.67
N HIS A 250 12.76 13.39 10.85
CA HIS A 250 11.49 13.19 10.15
C HIS A 250 10.45 12.32 10.88
N ASN A 251 9.18 12.76 10.77
CA ASN A 251 8.04 12.25 11.54
C ASN A 251 7.69 10.80 11.22
N THR A 252 7.47 10.01 12.26
CA THR A 252 6.76 8.74 12.17
C THR A 252 5.25 9.00 12.08
N PHE A 253 4.60 8.43 11.08
CA PHE A 253 3.14 8.42 11.00
C PHE A 253 2.61 7.20 11.76
N GLU A 254 1.78 7.42 12.77
CA GLU A 254 0.95 6.35 13.32
C GLU A 254 -0.20 6.10 12.34
N THR A 255 -0.20 4.93 11.70
CA THR A 255 -1.28 4.55 10.79
C THR A 255 -1.75 3.14 11.12
N LYS A 256 -3.06 2.99 11.34
CA LYS A 256 -3.73 1.69 11.31
C LYS A 256 -3.90 1.33 9.82
N GLY A 257 -3.20 0.32 9.33
CA GLY A 257 -3.25 -0.09 7.92
C GLY A 257 -4.26 -1.20 7.67
N ASP A 258 -4.87 -1.17 6.50
CA ASP A 258 -5.65 -2.28 5.94
C ASP A 258 -5.04 -2.69 4.60
N THR A 259 -4.56 -3.93 4.53
CA THR A 259 -3.76 -4.42 3.42
C THR A 259 -3.96 -5.91 3.25
N VAL A 260 -3.98 -6.38 2.01
CA VAL A 260 -3.92 -7.80 1.68
C VAL A 260 -2.59 -8.11 1.01
N TYR A 261 -1.83 -9.04 1.59
CA TYR A 261 -0.62 -9.59 0.99
C TYR A 261 -0.88 -11.03 0.53
N ILE A 262 -0.48 -11.34 -0.69
CA ILE A 262 -0.57 -12.68 -1.29
C ILE A 262 0.80 -13.06 -1.83
N THR A 263 1.25 -14.26 -1.53
CA THR A 263 2.44 -14.86 -2.12
C THR A 263 2.12 -16.25 -2.66
N ALA A 264 2.69 -16.58 -3.81
CA ALA A 264 2.60 -17.89 -4.41
C ALA A 264 3.89 -18.19 -5.19
N ILE A 265 4.35 -19.44 -5.12
CA ILE A 265 5.46 -19.94 -5.94
C ILE A 265 5.02 -21.25 -6.57
N ASP A 266 5.15 -21.36 -7.89
CA ASP A 266 4.82 -22.58 -8.60
C ASP A 266 5.98 -23.59 -8.58
N LYS A 267 5.72 -24.82 -9.07
CA LYS A 267 6.72 -25.90 -9.16
C LYS A 267 7.92 -25.58 -10.07
N ASN A 268 7.81 -24.59 -10.93
CA ASN A 268 8.86 -24.17 -11.86
C ASN A 268 9.71 -23.03 -11.28
N GLY A 269 9.36 -22.53 -10.09
CA GLY A 269 10.03 -21.42 -9.41
C GLY A 269 9.52 -20.03 -9.83
N MET A 270 8.41 -19.93 -10.57
CA MET A 270 7.75 -18.64 -10.80
C MET A 270 7.09 -18.19 -9.52
N GLY A 271 7.54 -17.07 -8.98
CA GLY A 271 7.01 -16.46 -7.76
C GLY A 271 6.17 -15.22 -8.03
N CYS A 272 5.13 -15.05 -7.23
CA CYS A 272 4.33 -13.82 -7.20
C CYS A 272 4.28 -13.31 -5.76
N SER A 273 4.71 -12.08 -5.55
CA SER A 273 4.60 -11.33 -4.29
C SER A 273 3.74 -10.11 -4.58
N LEU A 274 2.49 -10.11 -4.08
CA LEU A 274 1.48 -9.12 -4.44
C LEU A 274 0.87 -8.48 -3.19
N ILE A 275 0.85 -7.15 -3.17
CA ILE A 275 0.12 -6.39 -2.17
C ILE A 275 -0.98 -5.57 -2.84
N ASN A 276 -2.18 -5.62 -2.27
CA ASN A 276 -3.30 -4.75 -2.59
C ASN A 276 -3.77 -4.05 -1.32
N SER A 277 -3.94 -2.72 -1.36
CA SER A 277 -4.17 -1.94 -0.15
C SER A 277 -4.97 -0.68 -0.44
N THR A 278 -5.90 -0.36 0.45
CA THR A 278 -6.61 0.92 0.51
C THR A 278 -5.86 1.95 1.38
N PHE A 279 -4.71 1.59 1.93
CA PHE A 279 -3.88 2.29 2.90
C PHE A 279 -4.43 2.15 4.33
N GLN A 280 -5.51 2.80 4.69
CA GLN A 280 -6.19 2.61 5.98
C GLN A 280 -7.45 1.75 5.80
N GLY A 281 -8.00 1.22 6.91
CA GLY A 281 -9.21 0.42 6.91
C GLY A 281 -10.33 1.05 6.10
N PHE A 282 -10.78 0.38 5.03
CA PHE A 282 -11.72 0.89 4.01
C PHE A 282 -11.32 2.23 3.39
N GLY A 283 -10.02 2.56 3.39
CA GLY A 283 -9.48 3.78 2.81
C GLY A 283 -10.06 5.04 3.42
N SER A 284 -10.61 5.91 2.58
CA SER A 284 -11.29 7.14 2.97
C SER A 284 -12.67 6.92 3.62
N GLY A 285 -13.18 5.69 3.66
CA GLY A 285 -14.56 5.41 4.05
C GLY A 285 -15.61 5.77 2.99
N LEU A 286 -15.18 6.38 1.89
CA LEU A 286 -16.06 6.74 0.77
C LEU A 286 -16.28 5.53 -0.12
N VAL A 287 -17.50 5.01 -0.10
CA VAL A 287 -17.95 3.93 -0.98
C VAL A 287 -18.70 4.55 -2.14
N VAL A 288 -18.25 4.29 -3.37
CA VAL A 288 -18.91 4.84 -4.57
C VAL A 288 -20.30 4.22 -4.71
N PRO A 289 -21.37 5.05 -4.74
CA PRO A 289 -22.75 4.53 -4.75
C PRO A 289 -23.01 3.53 -5.88
N GLU A 290 -23.73 2.46 -5.57
CA GLU A 290 -24.10 1.38 -6.48
C GLU A 290 -22.90 0.65 -7.10
N THR A 291 -21.77 0.59 -6.38
CA THR A 291 -20.58 -0.13 -6.87
C THR A 291 -19.92 -1.02 -5.81
N GLY A 292 -20.16 -0.80 -4.53
CA GLY A 292 -19.47 -1.48 -3.45
C GLY A 292 -17.94 -1.19 -3.40
N ILE A 293 -17.47 -0.19 -4.15
CA ILE A 293 -16.04 0.15 -4.23
C ILE A 293 -15.70 1.19 -3.15
N ALA A 294 -14.92 0.77 -2.14
CA ALA A 294 -14.30 1.68 -1.20
C ALA A 294 -13.05 2.34 -1.81
N LEU A 295 -12.97 3.68 -1.72
CA LEU A 295 -11.87 4.44 -2.29
C LEU A 295 -10.72 4.57 -1.29
N GLN A 296 -9.51 4.23 -1.74
CA GLN A 296 -8.29 4.35 -0.96
C GLN A 296 -7.99 5.81 -0.58
N ASN A 297 -7.24 6.02 0.50
CA ASN A 297 -6.89 7.35 1.01
C ASN A 297 -5.37 7.64 1.01
N ARG A 298 -4.65 7.10 0.04
CA ARG A 298 -3.20 7.16 -0.04
C ARG A 298 -2.65 8.56 -0.35
N GLY A 299 -3.45 9.45 -0.94
CA GLY A 299 -3.08 10.85 -1.14
C GLY A 299 -2.78 11.59 0.17
N ALA A 300 -3.23 11.07 1.32
CA ALA A 300 -2.84 11.60 2.64
C ALA A 300 -1.33 11.54 2.91
N LEU A 301 -0.59 10.73 2.16
CA LEU A 301 0.85 10.60 2.29
C LEU A 301 1.65 11.68 1.55
N PHE A 302 1.01 12.57 0.80
CA PHE A 302 1.67 13.78 0.31
C PHE A 302 1.98 14.76 1.43
N SER A 303 3.11 15.44 1.33
CA SER A 303 3.44 16.57 2.20
C SER A 303 2.75 17.86 1.75
N LEU A 304 2.34 18.68 2.69
CA LEU A 304 1.89 20.06 2.43
C LEU A 304 3.01 21.10 2.65
N ASP A 305 4.21 20.67 3.07
CA ASP A 305 5.39 21.52 3.12
C ASP A 305 6.02 21.62 1.72
N LYS A 306 6.05 22.84 1.18
CA LYS A 306 6.62 23.14 -0.16
C LYS A 306 8.09 22.81 -0.31
N LYS A 307 8.83 22.63 0.79
CA LYS A 307 10.24 22.25 0.78
C LYS A 307 10.45 20.74 0.70
N HIS A 308 9.40 19.97 0.93
CA HIS A 308 9.48 18.52 0.96
C HIS A 308 9.45 17.95 -0.46
N PRO A 309 10.34 17.01 -0.84
CA PRO A 309 10.33 16.40 -2.18
C PRO A 309 8.99 15.76 -2.57
N ASN A 310 8.24 15.23 -1.60
CA ASN A 310 6.90 14.64 -1.80
C ASN A 310 5.77 15.67 -1.56
N TYR A 311 6.02 16.97 -1.87
CA TYR A 311 4.98 18.00 -1.82
C TYR A 311 3.88 17.71 -2.85
N LEU A 312 2.61 17.91 -2.44
CA LEU A 312 1.46 17.67 -3.30
C LEU A 312 1.49 18.54 -4.56
N GLU A 313 1.59 17.92 -5.73
CA GLU A 313 1.52 18.56 -7.04
C GLU A 313 0.62 17.77 -8.00
N PRO A 314 0.06 18.40 -9.04
CA PRO A 314 -0.68 17.70 -10.08
C PRO A 314 0.14 16.62 -10.80
N ASN A 315 -0.52 15.54 -11.20
CA ASN A 315 0.10 14.42 -11.93
C ASN A 315 1.27 13.77 -11.18
N MET A 316 1.17 13.68 -9.86
CA MET A 316 2.18 13.09 -8.99
C MET A 316 1.64 11.88 -8.26
N ARG A 317 2.47 10.84 -8.12
CA ARG A 317 2.18 9.66 -7.32
C ARG A 317 2.55 9.91 -5.87
N PRO A 318 1.67 9.59 -4.90
CA PRO A 318 2.01 9.75 -3.49
C PRO A 318 3.07 8.74 -3.05
N PHE A 319 3.75 9.03 -1.97
CA PHE A 319 4.48 8.03 -1.19
C PHE A 319 3.62 6.78 -0.97
N HIS A 320 4.19 5.60 -1.13
CA HIS A 320 3.44 4.36 -1.10
C HIS A 320 4.01 3.36 -0.09
N THR A 321 3.14 2.78 0.73
CA THR A 321 3.56 1.90 1.84
C THR A 321 3.64 0.43 1.49
N ILE A 322 3.21 -0.01 0.30
CA ILE A 322 3.28 -1.42 -0.09
C ILE A 322 4.71 -1.82 -0.46
N ILE A 323 5.18 -2.95 0.09
CA ILE A 323 6.52 -3.50 -0.11
C ILE A 323 6.47 -5.02 -0.32
N PRO A 324 5.93 -5.51 -1.44
CA PRO A 324 6.00 -6.93 -1.77
C PRO A 324 7.45 -7.30 -2.08
N ALA A 325 8.06 -8.13 -1.23
CA ALA A 325 9.48 -8.43 -1.25
C ALA A 325 9.80 -9.83 -1.81
N PHE A 326 11.06 -9.99 -2.21
CA PHE A 326 11.59 -11.27 -2.66
C PHE A 326 13.06 -11.41 -2.23
N ILE A 327 13.45 -12.62 -1.82
CA ILE A 327 14.85 -12.96 -1.55
C ILE A 327 15.30 -14.03 -2.53
N THR A 328 16.51 -13.86 -3.09
CA THR A 328 17.19 -14.91 -3.84
C THR A 328 18.49 -15.30 -3.15
N LYS A 329 18.89 -16.56 -3.35
CA LYS A 329 20.19 -17.08 -2.94
C LYS A 329 20.81 -17.78 -4.14
N ASP A 330 22.05 -17.44 -4.44
CA ASP A 330 22.79 -18.00 -5.59
C ASP A 330 21.99 -17.89 -6.90
N GLY A 331 21.29 -16.77 -7.09
CA GLY A 331 20.46 -16.49 -8.27
C GLY A 331 19.15 -17.26 -8.36
N LYS A 332 18.77 -18.01 -7.31
CA LYS A 332 17.52 -18.80 -7.27
C LYS A 332 16.53 -18.19 -6.29
N PRO A 333 15.23 -18.26 -6.56
CA PRO A 333 14.19 -17.88 -5.60
C PRO A 333 14.39 -18.61 -4.27
N TRP A 334 14.38 -17.86 -3.16
CA TRP A 334 14.55 -18.39 -1.82
C TRP A 334 13.32 -18.15 -0.95
N VAL A 335 12.88 -16.90 -0.84
CA VAL A 335 11.72 -16.50 -0.05
C VAL A 335 10.95 -15.42 -0.80
N SER A 336 9.63 -15.57 -0.85
CA SER A 336 8.70 -14.48 -1.19
C SER A 336 7.99 -14.07 0.10
N PHE A 337 8.03 -12.80 0.46
CA PHE A 337 7.47 -12.33 1.73
C PHE A 337 6.94 -10.91 1.63
N GLY A 338 6.15 -10.53 2.62
CA GLY A 338 5.59 -9.21 2.80
C GLY A 338 4.77 -9.15 4.08
N LEU A 339 4.44 -7.96 4.51
CA LEU A 339 3.63 -7.70 5.68
C LEU A 339 2.43 -6.84 5.33
N MET A 340 1.44 -6.86 6.21
CA MET A 340 0.28 -5.97 6.19
C MET A 340 0.37 -5.00 7.36
N GLY A 341 -0.09 -3.74 7.19
CA GLY A 341 -0.09 -2.81 8.31
C GLY A 341 0.30 -1.36 7.96
N GLY A 342 0.02 -0.87 6.76
CA GLY A 342 0.35 0.50 6.37
C GLY A 342 1.86 0.77 6.42
N ALA A 343 2.29 1.77 7.19
CA ALA A 343 3.71 2.09 7.33
C ALA A 343 4.54 1.00 8.03
N MET A 344 3.89 0.02 8.67
CA MET A 344 4.57 -1.10 9.35
C MET A 344 4.90 -2.28 8.43
N GLN A 345 4.57 -2.19 7.16
CA GLN A 345 4.97 -3.18 6.17
C GLN A 345 6.48 -3.15 5.99
#